data_59dde40e6dd76a84f62f1f8fe3e3c01e
#
_entry.id   59dde40e6dd76a84f62f1f8fe3e3c01e
#
_cell.length_a   1.000
_cell.length_b   1.000
_cell.length_c   1.000
_cell.angle_alpha   90.00
_cell.angle_beta   90.00
_cell.angle_gamma   90.00
#
_symmetry.space_group_name_H-M   'P 1'
#
loop_
_entity.id
_entity.type
_entity.pdbx_description
1 polymer ?
#
loop_
_entity_poly.entity_id
_entity_poly.type
_entity_poly.pdbx_seq_one_letter_code
_entity_poly.pdbx_strand_id
1 'polypeptide(L)'
;MFEKIKCFILDMDGTIYLGNELFSFTKDFLKKVEETGREYYFFTNNSSKSQQDYIEKLERFGIRIKRQQMMTSTHVISRYLKQHYEGKSIYVLGTPSLIQEFQYFDMNLTEENPDIVVLGFDTTLTYEKLSKACHYIRNGCIYFGINP
;
A
#
# COMPACT_ATOMS: atom_id res chain seq x y z
N MET A 1 5.25 -22.20 -22.47
CA MET A 1 4.39 -21.01 -22.11
C MET A 1 5.11 -20.03 -21.18
N PHE A 2 5.90 -20.49 -20.21
CA PHE A 2 6.58 -19.62 -19.22
C PHE A 2 7.93 -19.05 -19.67
N GLU A 3 8.49 -19.47 -20.80
CA GLU A 3 9.82 -19.04 -21.27
C GLU A 3 9.95 -17.54 -21.56
N LYS A 4 8.84 -16.88 -21.89
CA LYS A 4 8.80 -15.45 -22.19
C LYS A 4 8.57 -14.56 -20.95
N ILE A 5 8.19 -15.14 -19.81
CA ILE A 5 7.96 -14.40 -18.58
C ILE A 5 9.30 -14.02 -17.97
N LYS A 6 9.52 -12.73 -17.75
CA LYS A 6 10.75 -12.20 -17.12
C LYS A 6 10.52 -11.76 -15.67
N CYS A 7 9.29 -11.45 -15.32
CA CYS A 7 8.93 -10.88 -14.04
C CYS A 7 7.59 -11.43 -13.55
N PHE A 8 7.49 -11.66 -12.25
CA PHE A 8 6.26 -12.03 -11.55
C PHE A 8 5.83 -10.86 -10.65
N ILE A 9 4.58 -10.46 -10.75
CA ILE A 9 3.94 -9.55 -9.82
C ILE A 9 3.04 -10.39 -8.94
N LEU A 10 3.34 -10.41 -7.65
CA LEU A 10 2.73 -11.30 -6.67
C LEU A 10 1.88 -10.48 -5.68
N ASP A 11 0.62 -10.81 -5.58
CA ASP A 11 -0.18 -10.39 -4.42
C ASP A 11 0.32 -11.10 -3.15
N MET A 12 -0.09 -10.63 -2.00
CA MET A 12 0.46 -11.09 -0.72
C MET A 12 -0.53 -11.91 0.09
N ASP A 13 -1.57 -11.28 0.64
CA ASP A 13 -2.55 -11.95 1.49
C ASP A 13 -3.39 -12.94 0.67
N GLY A 14 -3.38 -14.22 1.06
CA GLY A 14 -4.04 -15.31 0.32
C GLY A 14 -3.26 -15.84 -0.88
N THR A 15 -2.11 -15.24 -1.23
CA THR A 15 -1.27 -15.68 -2.37
C THR A 15 0.05 -16.30 -1.91
N ILE A 16 0.79 -15.64 -1.02
CA ILE A 16 2.06 -16.14 -0.50
C ILE A 16 2.02 -16.49 1.00
N TYR A 17 1.08 -15.93 1.73
CA TYR A 17 0.77 -16.24 3.12
C TYR A 17 -0.72 -16.02 3.40
N LEU A 18 -1.20 -16.53 4.53
CA LEU A 18 -2.51 -16.21 5.08
C LEU A 18 -2.34 -15.81 6.56
N GLY A 19 -2.77 -14.60 6.90
CA GLY A 19 -2.55 -14.07 8.24
C GLY A 19 -1.06 -14.05 8.61
N ASN A 20 -0.67 -14.85 9.59
CA ASN A 20 0.72 -14.98 10.04
C ASN A 20 1.39 -16.30 9.61
N GLU A 21 0.80 -17.03 8.69
CA GLU A 21 1.30 -18.32 8.23
C GLU A 21 1.72 -18.23 6.76
N LEU A 22 3.00 -18.52 6.51
CA LEU A 22 3.53 -18.61 5.16
C LEU A 22 3.07 -19.91 4.51
N PHE A 23 2.61 -19.85 3.26
CA PHE A 23 2.32 -21.10 2.53
C PHE A 23 3.60 -21.91 2.29
N SER A 24 3.49 -23.23 2.39
CA SER A 24 4.64 -24.14 2.33
C SER A 24 5.43 -24.03 1.02
N PHE A 25 4.77 -23.73 -0.08
CA PHE A 25 5.39 -23.61 -1.41
C PHE A 25 6.10 -22.26 -1.64
N THR A 26 5.83 -21.23 -0.84
CA THR A 26 6.26 -19.86 -1.14
C THR A 26 7.77 -19.73 -1.29
N LYS A 27 8.55 -20.25 -0.35
CA LYS A 27 10.02 -20.12 -0.39
C LYS A 27 10.62 -20.84 -1.58
N ASP A 28 10.14 -22.04 -1.86
CA ASP A 28 10.63 -22.85 -2.99
C ASP A 28 10.28 -22.19 -4.33
N PHE A 29 9.08 -21.59 -4.41
CA PHE A 29 8.65 -20.84 -5.59
C PHE A 29 9.56 -19.62 -5.82
N LEU A 30 9.77 -18.77 -4.81
CA LEU A 30 10.62 -17.58 -4.94
C LEU A 30 12.07 -17.96 -5.30
N LYS A 31 12.63 -18.95 -4.64
CA LYS A 31 13.94 -19.50 -4.97
C LYS A 31 14.01 -19.96 -6.43
N LYS A 32 12.99 -20.67 -6.90
CA LYS A 32 12.93 -21.14 -8.29
C LYS A 32 12.86 -19.99 -9.29
N VAL A 33 12.13 -18.91 -8.97
CA VAL A 33 12.08 -17.69 -9.79
C VAL A 33 13.49 -17.11 -9.93
N GLU A 34 14.22 -16.94 -8.82
CA GLU A 34 15.58 -16.40 -8.81
C GLU A 34 16.58 -17.31 -9.57
N GLU A 35 16.55 -18.62 -9.35
CA GLU A 35 17.41 -19.59 -10.03
C GLU A 35 17.24 -19.58 -11.57
N THR A 36 16.06 -19.18 -12.04
CA THR A 36 15.77 -19.04 -13.48
C THR A 36 16.11 -17.68 -14.06
N GLY A 37 16.77 -16.81 -13.28
CA GLY A 37 17.14 -15.46 -13.69
C GLY A 37 15.95 -14.51 -13.90
N ARG A 38 14.82 -14.81 -13.27
CA ARG A 38 13.63 -13.98 -13.33
C ARG A 38 13.50 -13.11 -12.09
N GLU A 39 12.75 -12.05 -12.21
CA GLU A 39 12.46 -11.13 -11.11
C GLU A 39 11.07 -11.37 -10.54
N TYR A 40 10.87 -10.99 -9.28
CA TYR A 40 9.54 -10.89 -8.69
C TYR A 40 9.40 -9.61 -7.89
N TYR A 41 8.16 -9.12 -7.83
CA TYR A 41 7.76 -7.95 -7.07
C TYR A 41 6.49 -8.29 -6.31
N PHE A 42 6.41 -7.80 -5.09
CA PHE A 42 5.19 -7.89 -4.29
C PHE A 42 4.34 -6.64 -4.49
N PHE A 43 3.06 -6.86 -4.67
CA PHE A 43 2.08 -5.81 -4.78
C PHE A 43 0.91 -6.12 -3.83
N THR A 44 0.47 -5.12 -3.06
CA THR A 44 -0.68 -5.26 -2.18
C THR A 44 -1.61 -4.07 -2.30
N ASN A 45 -2.91 -4.35 -2.36
CA ASN A 45 -3.96 -3.35 -2.29
C ASN A 45 -4.39 -3.03 -0.84
N ASN A 46 -3.92 -3.80 0.14
CA ASN A 46 -4.23 -3.55 1.55
C ASN A 46 -3.48 -2.32 2.05
N SER A 47 -4.23 -1.23 2.23
CA SER A 47 -3.73 0.08 2.65
C SER A 47 -3.68 0.29 4.17
N SER A 48 -3.90 -0.75 4.99
CA SER A 48 -3.84 -0.63 6.45
C SER A 48 -2.41 -0.57 7.01
N LYS A 49 -1.40 -0.84 6.17
CA LYS A 49 0.01 -0.94 6.56
C LYS A 49 0.91 -0.19 5.58
N SER A 50 2.07 0.22 6.06
CA SER A 50 3.12 0.83 5.24
C SER A 50 3.93 -0.24 4.47
N GLN A 51 4.69 0.21 3.49
CA GLN A 51 5.68 -0.63 2.79
C GLN A 51 6.66 -1.27 3.78
N GLN A 52 7.09 -0.51 4.78
CA GLN A 52 8.03 -0.99 5.80
C GLN A 52 7.44 -2.13 6.63
N ASP A 53 6.17 -2.00 7.06
CA ASP A 53 5.48 -3.06 7.81
C ASP A 53 5.44 -4.38 7.04
N TYR A 54 5.24 -4.31 5.70
CA TYR A 54 5.23 -5.49 4.84
C TYR A 54 6.62 -6.10 4.67
N ILE A 55 7.66 -5.28 4.50
CA ILE A 55 9.05 -5.75 4.42
C ILE A 55 9.42 -6.49 5.71
N GLU A 56 9.13 -5.91 6.88
CA GLU A 56 9.38 -6.55 8.17
C GLU A 56 8.59 -7.84 8.36
N LYS A 57 7.34 -7.87 7.86
CA LYS A 57 6.55 -9.11 7.86
C LYS A 57 7.19 -10.21 7.02
N LEU A 58 7.67 -9.89 5.83
CA LEU A 58 8.39 -10.84 4.97
C LEU A 58 9.70 -11.31 5.61
N GLU A 59 10.44 -10.42 6.28
CA GLU A 59 11.66 -10.77 7.00
C GLU A 59 11.39 -11.75 8.15
N ARG A 60 10.28 -11.59 8.88
CA ARG A 60 9.86 -12.57 9.91
C ARG A 60 9.56 -13.95 9.31
N PHE A 61 9.12 -14.02 8.07
CA PHE A 61 8.99 -15.28 7.33
C PHE A 61 10.31 -15.79 6.75
N GLY A 62 11.42 -15.04 6.91
CA GLY A 62 12.74 -15.37 6.35
C GLY A 62 12.85 -15.06 4.86
N ILE A 63 12.00 -14.18 4.33
CA ILE A 63 12.04 -13.67 2.96
C ILE A 63 12.63 -12.28 2.98
N ARG A 64 13.82 -12.09 2.42
CA ARG A 64 14.49 -10.79 2.33
C ARG A 64 14.32 -10.23 0.93
N ILE A 65 13.83 -9.00 0.84
CA ILE A 65 13.63 -8.30 -0.41
C ILE A 65 14.26 -6.91 -0.37
N LYS A 66 14.50 -6.35 -1.54
CA LYS A 66 14.84 -4.92 -1.67
C LYS A 66 13.57 -4.09 -1.57
N ARG A 67 13.69 -2.86 -1.06
CA ARG A 67 12.54 -1.94 -0.95
C ARG A 67 11.79 -1.76 -2.27
N GLN A 68 12.52 -1.69 -3.40
CA GLN A 68 11.94 -1.55 -4.73
C GLN A 68 11.11 -2.76 -5.19
N GLN A 69 11.23 -3.90 -4.53
CA GLN A 69 10.44 -5.10 -4.84
C GLN A 69 9.07 -5.11 -4.14
N MET A 70 8.77 -4.11 -3.31
CA MET A 70 7.50 -3.98 -2.62
C MET A 70 6.76 -2.73 -3.09
N MET A 71 5.53 -2.90 -3.55
CA MET A 71 4.64 -1.80 -3.92
C MET A 71 3.32 -1.92 -3.18
N THR A 72 2.85 -0.82 -2.63
CA THR A 72 1.54 -0.69 -1.97
C THR A 72 0.62 0.23 -2.79
N SER A 73 -0.68 0.21 -2.49
CA SER A 73 -1.62 1.15 -3.09
C SER A 73 -1.24 2.62 -2.82
N THR A 74 -0.56 2.89 -1.70
CA THR A 74 -0.07 4.24 -1.34
C THR A 74 0.97 4.76 -2.33
N HIS A 75 1.84 3.90 -2.86
CA HIS A 75 2.78 4.30 -3.93
C HIS A 75 2.04 4.80 -5.17
N VAL A 76 1.01 4.08 -5.56
CA VAL A 76 0.24 4.40 -6.77
C VAL A 76 -0.49 5.72 -6.61
N ILE A 77 -1.23 5.89 -5.50
CA ILE A 77 -2.00 7.11 -5.27
C ILE A 77 -1.09 8.32 -5.05
N SER A 78 0.00 8.19 -4.29
CA SER A 78 0.93 9.29 -4.06
C SER A 78 1.56 9.78 -5.36
N ARG A 79 1.96 8.87 -6.24
CA ARG A 79 2.46 9.23 -7.56
C ARG A 79 1.40 9.93 -8.40
N TYR A 80 0.18 9.41 -8.42
CA TYR A 80 -0.93 9.99 -9.15
C TYR A 80 -1.28 11.40 -8.65
N LEU A 81 -1.34 11.59 -7.33
CA LEU A 81 -1.64 12.89 -6.73
C LEU A 81 -0.55 13.93 -7.01
N LYS A 82 0.74 13.55 -6.91
CA LYS A 82 1.85 14.43 -7.28
C LYS A 82 1.77 14.88 -8.74
N GLN A 83 1.32 14.01 -9.62
CA GLN A 83 1.30 14.25 -11.06
C GLN A 83 0.09 15.10 -11.49
N HIS A 84 -1.07 14.95 -10.82
CA HIS A 84 -2.34 15.54 -11.25
C HIS A 84 -2.90 16.58 -10.27
N TYR A 85 -2.41 16.62 -9.03
CA TYR A 85 -2.93 17.45 -7.94
C TYR A 85 -1.78 18.07 -7.13
N GLU A 86 -0.73 18.52 -7.82
CA GLU A 86 0.44 19.12 -7.19
C GLU A 86 0.06 20.27 -6.27
N GLY A 87 0.64 20.31 -5.07
CA GLY A 87 0.42 21.34 -4.07
C GLY A 87 -0.90 21.24 -3.30
N LYS A 88 -1.82 20.34 -3.69
CA LYS A 88 -3.10 20.16 -3.00
C LYS A 88 -2.91 19.53 -1.62
N SER A 89 -3.71 20.00 -0.67
CA SER A 89 -3.73 19.48 0.70
C SER A 89 -4.61 18.23 0.82
N ILE A 90 -4.19 17.29 1.65
CA ILE A 90 -4.80 15.96 1.72
C ILE A 90 -5.15 15.60 3.16
N TYR A 91 -6.42 15.25 3.38
CA TYR A 91 -6.85 14.52 4.57
C TYR A 91 -6.82 13.02 4.30
N VAL A 92 -6.13 12.26 5.14
CA VAL A 92 -6.04 10.78 5.03
C VAL A 92 -6.88 10.15 6.13
N LEU A 93 -7.96 9.46 5.74
CA LEU A 93 -8.66 8.54 6.62
C LEU A 93 -7.98 7.19 6.53
N GLY A 94 -7.20 6.84 7.56
CA GLY A 94 -6.41 5.62 7.56
C GLY A 94 -5.72 5.35 8.89
N THR A 95 -4.96 4.27 8.92
CA THR A 95 -4.13 3.90 10.07
C THR A 95 -2.95 4.87 10.24
N PRO A 96 -2.33 4.92 11.43
CA PRO A 96 -1.08 5.67 11.62
C PRO A 96 0.02 5.25 10.63
N SER A 97 0.15 3.96 10.33
CA SER A 97 1.13 3.45 9.33
C SER A 97 0.87 4.01 7.93
N LEU A 98 -0.40 4.09 7.51
CA LEU A 98 -0.75 4.70 6.23
C LEU A 98 -0.40 6.18 6.20
N ILE A 99 -0.75 6.93 7.24
CA ILE A 99 -0.45 8.36 7.34
C ILE A 99 1.08 8.59 7.28
N GLN A 100 1.85 7.79 8.01
CA GLN A 100 3.31 7.84 7.99
C GLN A 100 3.89 7.57 6.59
N GLU A 101 3.29 6.66 5.84
CA GLU A 101 3.73 6.38 4.46
C GLU A 101 3.45 7.57 3.52
N PHE A 102 2.32 8.26 3.67
CA PHE A 102 2.07 9.52 2.95
C PHE A 102 3.08 10.62 3.31
N GLN A 103 3.47 10.72 4.60
CA GLN A 103 4.53 11.63 5.03
C GLN A 103 5.88 11.28 4.40
N TYR A 104 6.21 9.99 4.32
CA TYR A 104 7.44 9.52 3.65
C TYR A 104 7.48 9.91 2.17
N PHE A 105 6.32 10.02 1.51
CA PHE A 105 6.22 10.52 0.15
C PHE A 105 6.12 12.05 0.05
N ASP A 106 6.40 12.80 1.10
CA ASP A 106 6.32 14.27 1.13
C ASP A 106 4.98 14.80 0.63
N MET A 107 3.88 14.14 0.99
CA MET A 107 2.55 14.60 0.65
C MET A 107 2.10 15.71 1.61
N ASN A 108 1.41 16.72 1.09
CA ASN A 108 0.91 17.85 1.87
C ASN A 108 -0.31 17.43 2.72
N LEU A 109 -0.07 16.90 3.91
CA LEU A 109 -1.14 16.42 4.79
C LEU A 109 -1.72 17.53 5.65
N THR A 110 -3.03 17.52 5.85
CA THR A 110 -3.74 18.45 6.74
C THR A 110 -4.89 17.78 7.47
N GLU A 111 -5.17 18.28 8.66
CA GLU A 111 -6.37 17.92 9.43
C GLU A 111 -7.54 18.90 9.23
N GLU A 112 -7.31 20.03 8.56
CA GLU A 112 -8.29 21.10 8.40
C GLU A 112 -8.35 21.56 6.95
N ASN A 113 -9.57 21.73 6.45
CA ASN A 113 -9.87 22.27 5.11
C ASN A 113 -9.04 21.64 3.98
N PRO A 114 -9.05 20.31 3.82
CA PRO A 114 -8.32 19.65 2.74
C PRO A 114 -8.94 19.96 1.38
N ASP A 115 -8.11 19.90 0.35
CA ASP A 115 -8.59 19.86 -1.04
C ASP A 115 -9.06 18.45 -1.44
N ILE A 116 -8.41 17.45 -0.86
CA ILE A 116 -8.58 16.02 -1.21
C ILE A 116 -8.74 15.18 0.05
N VAL A 117 -9.63 14.19 -0.02
CA VAL A 117 -9.77 13.14 1.00
C VAL A 117 -9.29 11.82 0.40
N VAL A 118 -8.37 11.14 1.06
CA VAL A 118 -7.95 9.77 0.70
C VAL A 118 -8.46 8.79 1.74
N LEU A 119 -9.21 7.78 1.28
CA LEU A 119 -9.80 6.72 2.11
C LEU A 119 -8.98 5.45 1.98
N GLY A 120 -8.30 5.05 3.05
CA GLY A 120 -7.64 3.76 3.17
C GLY A 120 -8.48 2.75 3.97
N PHE A 121 -7.98 1.52 4.07
CA PHE A 121 -8.51 0.53 4.99
C PHE A 121 -8.02 0.86 6.41
N ASP A 122 -8.88 1.50 7.20
CA ASP A 122 -8.52 1.95 8.55
C ASP A 122 -9.01 0.98 9.63
N THR A 123 -8.09 0.15 10.12
CA THR A 123 -8.35 -0.77 11.25
C THR A 123 -8.41 -0.06 12.61
N THR A 124 -8.15 1.26 12.62
CA THR A 124 -8.22 2.14 13.80
C THR A 124 -9.31 3.19 13.66
N LEU A 125 -10.30 2.93 12.79
CA LEU A 125 -11.39 3.87 12.47
C LEU A 125 -12.15 4.28 13.73
N THR A 126 -12.33 5.59 13.88
CA THR A 126 -13.21 6.19 14.89
C THR A 126 -14.37 6.92 14.24
N TYR A 127 -15.44 7.14 15.00
CA TYR A 127 -16.56 7.95 14.53
C TYR A 127 -16.12 9.37 14.13
N GLU A 128 -15.17 9.94 14.87
CA GLU A 128 -14.62 11.27 14.60
C GLU A 128 -13.93 11.32 13.24
N LYS A 129 -13.02 10.39 12.96
CA LYS A 129 -12.35 10.29 11.65
C LYS A 129 -13.35 10.17 10.50
N LEU A 130 -14.34 9.29 10.66
CA LEU A 130 -15.35 9.06 9.64
C LEU A 130 -16.22 10.31 9.43
N SER A 131 -16.69 10.93 10.50
CA SER A 131 -17.50 12.14 10.45
C SER A 131 -16.76 13.28 9.75
N LYS A 132 -15.47 13.45 10.06
CA LYS A 132 -14.58 14.45 9.46
C LYS A 132 -14.42 14.22 7.94
N ALA A 133 -14.14 12.99 7.53
CA ALA A 133 -14.04 12.62 6.10
C ALA A 133 -15.36 12.90 5.37
N CYS A 134 -16.48 12.46 5.94
CA CYS A 134 -17.81 12.70 5.36
C CYS A 134 -18.12 14.18 5.23
N HIS A 135 -17.76 14.99 6.24
CA HIS A 135 -17.94 16.44 6.21
C HIS A 135 -17.18 17.05 5.02
N TYR A 136 -15.92 16.73 4.84
CA TYR A 136 -15.10 17.25 3.75
C TYR A 136 -15.62 16.85 2.37
N ILE A 137 -15.97 15.56 2.20
CA ILE A 137 -16.51 15.06 0.93
C ILE A 137 -17.84 15.73 0.58
N ARG A 138 -18.75 15.91 1.56
CA ARG A 138 -20.03 16.59 1.35
C ARG A 138 -19.89 18.08 1.02
N ASN A 139 -18.79 18.70 1.45
CA ASN A 139 -18.45 20.08 1.13
C ASN A 139 -17.63 20.22 -0.17
N GLY A 140 -17.54 19.18 -0.97
CA GLY A 140 -16.99 19.23 -2.33
C GLY A 140 -15.52 18.88 -2.47
N CYS A 141 -14.86 18.36 -1.40
CA CYS A 141 -13.51 17.81 -1.55
C CYS A 141 -13.51 16.63 -2.52
N ILE A 142 -12.50 16.57 -3.38
CA ILE A 142 -12.27 15.39 -4.21
C ILE A 142 -11.90 14.22 -3.29
N TYR A 143 -12.40 13.01 -3.58
CA TYR A 143 -11.99 11.87 -2.78
C TYR A 143 -11.49 10.68 -3.63
N PHE A 144 -10.57 9.93 -3.05
CA PHE A 144 -10.01 8.71 -3.62
C PHE A 144 -10.09 7.58 -2.60
N GLY A 145 -10.65 6.44 -3.02
CA GLY A 145 -10.55 5.18 -2.29
C GLY A 145 -9.32 4.40 -2.79
N ILE A 146 -8.44 3.99 -1.89
CA ILE A 146 -7.23 3.23 -2.21
C ILE A 146 -7.29 1.77 -1.76
N ASN A 147 -8.43 1.37 -1.25
CA ASN A 147 -8.78 0.00 -0.93
C ASN A 147 -10.25 -0.19 -1.32
N PRO A 148 -10.57 -1.09 -2.26
CA PRO A 148 -11.95 -1.37 -2.68
C PRO A 148 -12.76 -2.07 -1.60
#